data_f661ec971dec7c1eebc10bc00bbd7358
#
_entry.id   f661ec971dec7c1eebc10bc00bbd7358
#
_cell.length_a   1.000
_cell.length_b   1.000
_cell.length_c   1.000
_cell.angle_alpha   90.00
_cell.angle_beta   90.00
_cell.angle_gamma   90.00
#
_symmetry.space_group_name_H-M   'P 1'
#
loop_
_entity.id
_entity.type
_entity.pdbx_description
1 polymer ?
#
loop_
_entity_poly.entity_id
_entity_poly.type
_entity_poly.pdbx_seq_one_letter_code
_entity_poly.pdbx_strand_id
1 'polypeptide(L)'
;MALFYLKVSNIPIKELDNIMTVMNRNERYMLELEKVEKDELHRKDKLGSEQLDKDKSKIKTSTDYKAEEEYRRKVADLKSKINRIELPKKYIPNSKFHIKHWAEDKDTSNVFTSDIDDNTVSEIMYLNINKEWKILLLMGIGVFVKHPDKKYMDIMKKLATEQKLYLIIASSDYIYGTNYQFCHGYLSKDLNNMTQEKMIQAFGRV
;
A
#
# COMPACT_ATOMS: atom_id res chain seq x y z
N MET A 1 -10.59 10.72 -20.08
CA MET A 1 -10.73 10.28 -18.69
C MET A 1 -9.40 10.36 -17.93
N ALA A 2 -8.32 9.72 -18.39
CA ALA A 2 -7.00 9.80 -17.74
C ALA A 2 -6.51 11.26 -17.52
N LEU A 3 -6.66 12.15 -18.50
CA LEU A 3 -6.33 13.57 -18.38
C LEU A 3 -7.16 14.31 -17.33
N PHE A 4 -8.41 13.92 -17.13
CA PHE A 4 -9.26 14.47 -16.08
C PHE A 4 -8.72 14.10 -14.70
N TYR A 5 -8.41 12.83 -14.49
CA TYR A 5 -7.81 12.36 -13.23
C TYR A 5 -6.42 12.97 -12.99
N LEU A 6 -5.61 13.14 -14.02
CA LEU A 6 -4.32 13.85 -13.92
C LEU A 6 -4.49 15.31 -13.50
N LYS A 7 -5.51 16.02 -13.99
CA LYS A 7 -5.82 17.39 -13.57
C LYS A 7 -6.29 17.46 -12.10
N VAL A 8 -7.10 16.49 -11.68
CA VAL A 8 -7.61 16.41 -10.29
C VAL A 8 -6.52 15.94 -9.32
N SER A 9 -5.47 15.27 -9.80
CA SER A 9 -4.37 14.76 -8.98
C SER A 9 -3.42 15.82 -8.41
N ASN A 10 -3.51 17.07 -8.86
CA ASN A 10 -2.63 18.15 -8.37
C ASN A 10 -2.73 18.36 -6.84
N ILE A 11 -3.88 18.10 -6.23
CA ILE A 11 -4.07 18.22 -4.78
C ILE A 11 -3.41 17.04 -4.04
N PRO A 12 -3.68 15.77 -4.40
CA PRO A 12 -3.06 14.64 -3.73
C PRO A 12 -1.57 14.44 -4.04
N ILE A 13 -1.01 15.04 -5.10
CA ILE A 13 0.43 14.95 -5.40
C ILE A 13 1.29 15.44 -4.23
N LYS A 14 0.86 16.47 -3.53
CA LYS A 14 1.55 16.98 -2.34
C LYS A 14 1.60 15.95 -1.21
N GLU A 15 0.65 15.04 -1.15
CA GLU A 15 0.61 13.99 -0.14
C GLU A 15 1.72 12.95 -0.33
N LEU A 16 2.33 12.85 -1.51
CA LEU A 16 3.49 11.96 -1.73
C LEU A 16 4.68 12.34 -0.83
N ASP A 17 4.89 13.61 -0.59
CA ASP A 17 5.97 14.08 0.27
C ASP A 17 5.65 13.74 1.74
N ASN A 18 4.38 13.80 2.14
CA ASN A 18 3.92 13.36 3.47
C ASN A 18 4.06 11.84 3.63
N ILE A 19 3.68 11.06 2.63
CA ILE A 19 3.86 9.60 2.61
C ILE A 19 5.33 9.25 2.77
N MET A 20 6.22 9.89 2.00
CA MET A 20 7.66 9.67 2.08
C MET A 20 8.21 10.03 3.48
N THR A 21 7.72 11.10 4.09
CA THR A 21 8.09 11.50 5.45
C THR A 21 7.69 10.44 6.47
N VAL A 22 6.49 9.87 6.35
CA VAL A 22 6.02 8.76 7.21
C VAL A 22 6.88 7.52 7.00
N MET A 23 7.19 7.15 5.77
CA MET A 23 8.06 6.01 5.43
C MET A 23 9.44 6.15 6.10
N ASN A 24 10.11 7.28 5.90
CA ASN A 24 11.45 7.53 6.47
C ASN A 24 11.43 7.51 8.01
N ARG A 25 10.34 7.97 8.62
CA ARG A 25 10.16 7.92 10.07
C ARG A 25 9.94 6.49 10.56
N ASN A 26 9.09 5.73 9.90
CA ASN A 26 8.86 4.33 10.21
C ASN A 26 10.14 3.52 10.10
N GLU A 27 10.94 3.72 9.05
CA GLU A 27 12.23 3.06 8.87
C GLU A 27 13.17 3.29 10.06
N ARG A 28 13.25 4.53 10.55
CA ARG A 28 14.03 4.85 11.76
C ARG A 28 13.54 4.07 12.99
N TYR A 29 12.23 4.02 13.21
CA TYR A 29 11.68 3.28 14.35
C TYR A 29 11.88 1.77 14.19
N MET A 30 11.83 1.24 12.97
CA MET A 30 12.13 -0.17 12.69
C MET A 30 13.61 -0.50 13.00
N LEU A 31 14.53 0.37 12.60
CA LEU A 31 15.96 0.22 12.91
C LEU A 31 16.24 0.30 14.43
N GLU A 32 15.56 1.19 15.15
CA GLU A 32 15.65 1.26 16.61
C GLU A 32 15.08 -0.01 17.27
N LEU A 33 13.95 -0.52 16.78
CA LEU A 33 13.35 -1.75 17.25
C LEU A 33 14.30 -2.94 17.07
N GLU A 34 14.91 -3.06 15.89
CA GLU A 34 15.89 -4.11 15.59
C GLU A 34 17.11 -4.05 16.54
N LYS A 35 17.59 -2.86 16.87
CA LYS A 35 18.65 -2.70 17.86
C LYS A 35 18.22 -3.16 19.25
N VAL A 36 17.05 -2.75 19.72
CA VAL A 36 16.52 -3.14 21.02
C VAL A 36 16.32 -4.66 21.10
N GLU A 37 15.85 -5.30 20.02
CA GLU A 37 15.70 -6.76 19.95
C GLU A 37 17.06 -7.47 19.97
N LYS A 38 18.06 -6.98 19.26
CA LYS A 38 19.43 -7.52 19.29
C LYS A 38 20.07 -7.39 20.66
N ASP A 39 19.94 -6.23 21.31
CA ASP A 39 20.48 -6.00 22.64
C ASP A 39 19.86 -6.96 23.68
N GLU A 40 18.55 -7.20 23.57
CA GLU A 40 17.86 -8.16 24.44
C GLU A 40 18.30 -9.61 24.18
N LEU A 41 18.52 -9.97 22.92
CA LEU A 41 19.06 -11.28 22.56
C LEU A 41 20.43 -11.48 23.18
N HIS A 42 21.34 -10.51 23.01
CA HIS A 42 22.67 -10.56 23.62
C HIS A 42 22.63 -10.63 25.16
N ARG A 43 21.70 -9.92 25.80
CA ARG A 43 21.49 -10.02 27.24
C ARG A 43 21.09 -11.44 27.67
N LYS A 44 20.16 -12.04 26.95
CA LYS A 44 19.68 -13.42 27.21
C LYS A 44 20.78 -14.46 26.99
N ASP A 45 21.59 -14.31 25.96
CA ASP A 45 22.70 -15.21 25.66
C ASP A 45 23.77 -15.17 26.76
N LYS A 46 24.12 -13.97 27.27
CA LYS A 46 25.03 -13.81 28.41
C LYS A 46 24.49 -14.48 29.67
N LEU A 47 23.21 -14.27 29.99
CA LEU A 47 22.57 -14.90 31.14
C LEU A 47 22.54 -16.43 31.00
N GLY A 48 22.31 -16.94 29.76
CA GLY A 48 22.33 -18.38 29.46
C GLY A 48 23.73 -18.99 29.64
N SER A 49 24.79 -18.30 29.22
CA SER A 49 26.17 -18.78 29.40
C SER A 49 26.64 -18.77 30.86
N GLU A 50 26.24 -17.76 31.64
CA GLU A 50 26.52 -17.71 33.09
C GLU A 50 25.76 -18.75 33.91
N GLN A 51 24.62 -19.28 33.41
CA GLN A 51 23.85 -20.33 34.06
C GLN A 51 24.42 -21.73 33.84
N LEU A 52 25.24 -21.95 32.82
CA LEU A 52 25.94 -23.23 32.59
C LEU A 52 27.03 -23.51 33.62
N ASP A 53 27.57 -22.45 34.26
CA ASP A 53 28.66 -22.56 35.23
C ASP A 53 28.20 -22.63 36.70
N LYS A 54 26.89 -22.49 36.99
CA LYS A 54 26.38 -22.49 38.37
C LYS A 54 25.05 -23.26 38.51
N ASP A 55 25.08 -24.21 39.40
CA ASP A 55 24.00 -25.17 39.73
C ASP A 55 22.54 -24.68 39.67
N LYS A 56 21.69 -25.58 39.28
CA LYS A 56 20.28 -25.56 38.86
C LYS A 56 19.26 -24.97 39.84
N SER A 57 19.45 -23.82 40.44
CA SER A 57 18.39 -23.17 41.20
C SER A 57 18.50 -21.64 41.18
N LYS A 58 18.16 -20.99 40.08
CA LYS A 58 17.98 -19.55 40.13
C LYS A 58 16.59 -19.13 39.70
N ILE A 59 15.80 -18.80 40.68
CA ILE A 59 14.68 -17.85 40.64
C ILE A 59 15.17 -16.61 39.88
N LYS A 60 14.49 -16.22 38.79
CA LYS A 60 14.74 -14.95 38.10
C LYS A 60 14.86 -13.83 39.13
N THR A 61 15.92 -13.08 39.09
CA THR A 61 16.13 -12.01 40.06
C THR A 61 15.16 -10.85 39.79
N SER A 62 14.85 -10.07 40.82
CA SER A 62 14.03 -8.86 40.70
C SER A 62 14.56 -7.91 39.60
N THR A 63 15.85 -7.93 39.34
CA THR A 63 16.54 -7.14 38.30
C THR A 63 16.21 -7.66 36.90
N ASP A 64 16.07 -8.97 36.72
CA ASP A 64 15.73 -9.56 35.43
C ASP A 64 14.29 -9.24 35.03
N TYR A 65 13.36 -9.26 35.98
CA TYR A 65 11.97 -8.86 35.74
C TYR A 65 11.87 -7.38 35.32
N LYS A 66 12.59 -6.48 36.00
CA LYS A 66 12.60 -5.05 35.64
C LYS A 66 13.16 -4.81 34.25
N ALA A 67 14.24 -5.49 33.89
CA ALA A 67 14.85 -5.37 32.56
C ALA A 67 13.93 -5.90 31.45
N GLU A 68 13.23 -7.03 31.70
CA GLU A 68 12.25 -7.58 30.76
C GLU A 68 11.03 -6.65 30.59
N GLU A 69 10.56 -6.04 31.66
CA GLU A 69 9.46 -5.07 31.62
C GLU A 69 9.86 -3.81 30.87
N GLU A 70 11.06 -3.29 31.10
CA GLU A 70 11.60 -2.14 30.37
C GLU A 70 11.75 -2.43 28.87
N TYR A 71 12.24 -3.61 28.51
CA TYR A 71 12.29 -4.06 27.11
C TYR A 71 10.89 -4.08 26.48
N ARG A 72 9.93 -4.74 27.12
CA ARG A 72 8.54 -4.80 26.62
C ARG A 72 7.93 -3.42 26.42
N ARG A 73 8.19 -2.51 27.36
CA ARG A 73 7.72 -1.13 27.29
C ARG A 73 8.36 -0.39 26.11
N LYS A 74 9.68 -0.51 25.89
CA LYS A 74 10.38 0.10 24.76
C LYS A 74 9.86 -0.43 23.42
N VAL A 75 9.70 -1.74 23.32
CA VAL A 75 9.16 -2.37 22.10
C VAL A 75 7.73 -1.89 21.82
N ALA A 76 6.88 -1.84 22.82
CA ALA A 76 5.50 -1.36 22.68
C ALA A 76 5.45 0.12 22.27
N ASP A 77 6.28 0.97 22.86
CA ASP A 77 6.40 2.39 22.51
C ASP A 77 6.84 2.58 21.07
N LEU A 78 7.90 1.88 20.63
CA LEU A 78 8.38 1.96 19.25
C LEU A 78 7.35 1.46 18.25
N LYS A 79 6.70 0.33 18.53
CA LYS A 79 5.63 -0.20 17.66
C LYS A 79 4.44 0.76 17.55
N SER A 80 4.09 1.45 18.62
CA SER A 80 3.00 2.44 18.61
C SER A 80 3.30 3.68 17.77
N LYS A 81 4.57 3.98 17.50
CA LYS A 81 5.04 5.12 16.69
C LYS A 81 5.07 4.81 15.19
N ILE A 82 5.04 3.53 14.82
CA ILE A 82 4.97 3.11 13.42
C ILE A 82 3.55 3.35 12.92
N ASN A 83 3.43 4.23 11.93
CA ASN A 83 2.15 4.60 11.35
C ASN A 83 1.93 3.87 10.02
N ARG A 84 0.67 3.61 9.69
CA ARG A 84 0.28 3.08 8.40
C ARG A 84 0.69 4.05 7.28
N ILE A 85 1.19 3.48 6.19
CA ILE A 85 1.62 4.23 5.00
C ILE A 85 0.48 4.18 4.00
N GLU A 86 -0.33 5.22 3.93
CA GLU A 86 -1.48 5.27 3.02
C GLU A 86 -1.74 6.69 2.50
N LEU A 87 -2.36 6.77 1.32
CA LEU A 87 -2.93 8.03 0.85
C LEU A 87 -4.14 8.39 1.72
N PRO A 88 -4.33 9.67 2.11
CA PRO A 88 -5.52 10.07 2.86
C PRO A 88 -6.81 9.62 2.19
N LYS A 89 -7.68 8.94 2.94
CA LYS A 89 -8.88 8.26 2.43
C LYS A 89 -9.84 9.19 1.67
N LYS A 90 -9.82 10.49 1.93
CA LYS A 90 -10.60 11.50 1.18
C LYS A 90 -10.23 11.58 -0.31
N TYR A 91 -9.03 11.13 -0.69
CA TYR A 91 -8.57 11.09 -2.07
C TYR A 91 -8.76 9.73 -2.76
N ILE A 92 -9.08 8.69 -1.99
CA ILE A 92 -9.34 7.36 -2.55
C ILE A 92 -10.75 7.35 -3.14
N PRO A 93 -10.90 7.17 -4.47
CA PRO A 93 -12.21 7.19 -5.13
C PRO A 93 -13.19 6.22 -4.48
N ASN A 94 -14.43 6.64 -4.40
CA ASN A 94 -15.54 5.87 -3.88
C ASN A 94 -15.39 5.35 -2.42
N SER A 95 -14.40 5.83 -1.67
CA SER A 95 -14.33 5.57 -0.23
C SER A 95 -15.41 6.36 0.51
N LYS A 96 -15.82 5.88 1.71
CA LYS A 96 -16.79 6.61 2.56
C LYS A 96 -16.37 8.07 2.81
N PHE A 97 -15.08 8.30 3.02
CA PHE A 97 -14.53 9.64 3.24
C PHE A 97 -14.57 10.51 1.98
N HIS A 98 -14.28 9.91 0.81
CA HIS A 98 -14.36 10.58 -0.46
C HIS A 98 -15.82 10.98 -0.78
N ILE A 99 -16.76 10.06 -0.62
CA ILE A 99 -18.19 10.33 -0.85
C ILE A 99 -18.70 11.42 0.09
N LYS A 100 -18.40 11.31 1.38
CA LYS A 100 -18.79 12.34 2.36
C LYS A 100 -18.22 13.73 2.05
N HIS A 101 -17.04 13.79 1.42
CA HIS A 101 -16.38 15.05 1.11
C HIS A 101 -16.84 15.67 -0.22
N TRP A 102 -17.20 14.84 -1.22
CA TRP A 102 -17.45 15.26 -2.58
C TRP A 102 -18.89 15.02 -3.07
N ALA A 103 -19.70 14.28 -2.36
CA ALA A 103 -21.08 13.98 -2.73
C ALA A 103 -22.02 14.12 -1.53
N GLU A 104 -23.08 14.89 -1.72
CA GLU A 104 -24.11 15.04 -0.72
C GLU A 104 -25.02 13.80 -0.67
N ASP A 105 -25.39 13.36 0.53
CA ASP A 105 -26.47 12.40 0.86
C ASP A 105 -26.55 11.11 0.03
N LYS A 106 -25.42 10.43 -0.20
CA LYS A 106 -25.43 9.09 -0.81
C LYS A 106 -25.23 7.99 0.22
N ASP A 107 -25.97 6.90 0.03
CA ASP A 107 -25.76 5.67 0.79
C ASP A 107 -24.31 5.17 0.56
N THR A 108 -23.60 4.99 1.67
CA THR A 108 -22.21 4.54 1.68
C THR A 108 -22.07 3.07 2.09
N SER A 109 -23.18 2.33 2.15
CA SER A 109 -23.15 0.88 2.32
C SER A 109 -22.54 0.24 1.04
N ASN A 110 -21.69 -0.74 1.21
CA ASN A 110 -21.05 -1.49 0.10
C ASN A 110 -20.16 -0.65 -0.85
N VAL A 111 -19.43 0.30 -0.31
CA VAL A 111 -18.49 1.10 -1.09
C VAL A 111 -17.17 0.36 -1.25
N PHE A 112 -16.69 0.25 -2.49
CA PHE A 112 -15.38 -0.27 -2.80
C PHE A 112 -14.28 0.57 -2.13
N THR A 113 -13.30 -0.09 -1.54
CA THR A 113 -12.09 0.56 -1.01
C THR A 113 -10.85 -0.11 -1.58
N SER A 114 -9.98 0.68 -2.22
CA SER A 114 -8.62 0.24 -2.53
C SER A 114 -7.83 0.17 -1.21
N ASP A 115 -7.79 -1.00 -0.60
CA ASP A 115 -7.00 -1.22 0.62
C ASP A 115 -5.63 -1.79 0.22
N ILE A 116 -4.75 -0.88 -0.22
CA ILE A 116 -3.40 -1.22 -0.63
C ILE A 116 -2.53 -1.37 0.63
N ASP A 117 -1.79 -2.46 0.71
CA ASP A 117 -0.90 -2.73 1.84
C ASP A 117 0.35 -1.83 1.84
N ASP A 118 0.95 -1.63 3.02
CA ASP A 118 2.08 -0.74 3.22
C ASP A 118 3.30 -1.12 2.37
N ASN A 119 3.52 -2.42 2.11
CA ASN A 119 4.63 -2.88 1.28
C ASN A 119 4.41 -2.44 -0.16
N THR A 120 3.20 -2.65 -0.70
CA THR A 120 2.86 -2.23 -2.06
C THR A 120 2.87 -0.70 -2.20
N VAL A 121 2.43 0.05 -1.17
CA VAL A 121 2.58 1.52 -1.15
C VAL A 121 4.06 1.91 -1.23
N SER A 122 4.92 1.25 -0.45
CA SER A 122 6.36 1.49 -0.48
C SER A 122 6.96 1.17 -1.86
N GLU A 123 6.59 0.03 -2.46
CA GLU A 123 7.02 -0.31 -3.82
C GLU A 123 6.63 0.78 -4.84
N ILE A 124 5.39 1.29 -4.77
CA ILE A 124 4.91 2.38 -5.65
C ILE A 124 5.73 3.64 -5.42
N MET A 125 6.03 4.00 -4.18
CA MET A 125 6.79 5.20 -3.85
C MET A 125 8.22 5.15 -4.40
N TYR A 126 8.85 3.97 -4.43
CA TYR A 126 10.20 3.77 -4.96
C TYR A 126 10.27 3.57 -6.48
N LEU A 127 9.13 3.48 -7.19
CA LEU A 127 9.15 3.43 -8.66
C LEU A 127 9.80 4.69 -9.24
N ASN A 128 10.59 4.52 -10.30
CA ASN A 128 11.15 5.64 -11.06
C ASN A 128 10.20 6.10 -12.18
N ILE A 129 9.03 6.61 -11.78
CA ILE A 129 7.98 7.11 -12.67
C ILE A 129 7.50 8.48 -12.21
N ASN A 130 6.74 9.17 -13.06
CA ASN A 130 6.18 10.48 -12.73
C ASN A 130 5.25 10.40 -11.51
N LYS A 131 5.21 11.47 -10.72
CA LYS A 131 4.41 11.57 -9.50
C LYS A 131 2.92 11.30 -9.74
N GLU A 132 2.40 11.75 -10.87
CA GLU A 132 1.00 11.56 -11.28
C GLU A 132 0.62 10.08 -11.40
N TRP A 133 1.52 9.26 -11.96
CA TRP A 133 1.30 7.82 -12.09
C TRP A 133 1.31 7.10 -10.73
N LYS A 134 2.18 7.54 -9.82
CA LYS A 134 2.19 7.03 -8.44
C LYS A 134 0.88 7.34 -7.74
N ILE A 135 0.40 8.58 -7.85
CA ILE A 135 -0.87 8.99 -7.26
C ILE A 135 -2.04 8.18 -7.83
N LEU A 136 -2.09 7.97 -9.14
CA LEU A 136 -3.16 7.16 -9.73
C LEU A 136 -3.18 5.75 -9.15
N LEU A 137 -2.04 5.08 -9.04
CA LEU A 137 -1.97 3.76 -8.42
C LEU A 137 -2.43 3.79 -6.96
N LEU A 138 -1.96 4.76 -6.17
CA LEU A 138 -2.36 4.91 -4.76
C LEU A 138 -3.85 5.23 -4.59
N MET A 139 -4.47 5.82 -5.60
CA MET A 139 -5.92 6.02 -5.65
C MET A 139 -6.69 4.77 -6.10
N GLY A 140 -6.00 3.69 -6.45
CA GLY A 140 -6.62 2.50 -7.01
C GLY A 140 -7.01 2.65 -8.48
N ILE A 141 -6.31 3.48 -9.24
CA ILE A 141 -6.52 3.69 -10.69
C ILE A 141 -5.34 3.12 -11.45
N GLY A 142 -5.54 2.01 -12.14
CA GLY A 142 -4.55 1.37 -12.99
C GLY A 142 -4.66 1.85 -14.43
N VAL A 143 -3.52 2.12 -15.08
CA VAL A 143 -3.47 2.52 -16.48
C VAL A 143 -2.66 1.50 -17.27
N PHE A 144 -3.36 0.67 -18.04
CA PHE A 144 -2.81 -0.35 -18.91
C PHE A 144 -2.41 0.25 -20.26
N VAL A 145 -1.20 0.80 -20.30
CA VAL A 145 -0.56 1.28 -21.52
C VAL A 145 0.86 0.74 -21.56
N LYS A 146 1.48 0.73 -22.75
CA LYS A 146 2.88 0.36 -22.86
C LYS A 146 3.73 1.35 -22.07
N HIS A 147 4.20 0.91 -20.90
CA HIS A 147 5.03 1.73 -20.01
C HIS A 147 6.49 1.23 -20.06
N PRO A 148 7.50 2.14 -20.09
CA PRO A 148 8.90 1.75 -20.11
C PRO A 148 9.35 1.04 -18.84
N ASP A 149 8.76 1.35 -17.70
CA ASP A 149 9.04 0.70 -16.43
C ASP A 149 8.21 -0.59 -16.28
N LYS A 150 8.89 -1.74 -16.31
CA LYS A 150 8.26 -3.06 -16.13
C LYS A 150 7.68 -3.23 -14.73
N LYS A 151 8.35 -2.71 -13.70
CA LYS A 151 7.89 -2.82 -12.31
C LYS A 151 6.53 -2.15 -12.11
N TYR A 152 6.28 -1.02 -12.80
CA TYR A 152 4.97 -0.38 -12.79
C TYR A 152 3.87 -1.35 -13.27
N MET A 153 4.12 -2.02 -14.40
CA MET A 153 3.17 -2.98 -14.96
C MET A 153 2.95 -4.19 -14.05
N ASP A 154 3.99 -4.67 -13.38
CA ASP A 154 3.91 -5.81 -12.47
C ASP A 154 3.09 -5.47 -11.22
N ILE A 155 3.34 -4.30 -10.61
CA ILE A 155 2.56 -3.81 -9.46
C ILE A 155 1.09 -3.60 -9.87
N MET A 156 0.84 -3.00 -11.02
CA MET A 156 -0.51 -2.76 -11.50
C MET A 156 -1.27 -4.07 -11.75
N LYS A 157 -0.62 -5.08 -12.36
CA LYS A 157 -1.22 -6.41 -12.55
C LYS A 157 -1.50 -7.10 -11.21
N LYS A 158 -0.57 -7.01 -10.26
CA LYS A 158 -0.76 -7.50 -8.88
C LYS A 158 -2.02 -6.89 -8.26
N LEU A 159 -2.12 -5.55 -8.26
CA LEU A 159 -3.26 -4.83 -7.72
C LEU A 159 -4.58 -5.18 -8.43
N ALA A 160 -4.54 -5.38 -9.76
CA ALA A 160 -5.71 -5.80 -10.53
C ALA A 160 -6.15 -7.23 -10.14
N THR A 161 -5.21 -8.16 -10.00
CA THR A 161 -5.49 -9.54 -9.58
C THR A 161 -6.05 -9.62 -8.16
N GLU A 162 -5.55 -8.77 -7.27
CA GLU A 162 -6.01 -8.66 -5.88
C GLU A 162 -7.31 -7.85 -5.73
N GLN A 163 -7.90 -7.39 -6.84
CA GLN A 163 -9.11 -6.55 -6.88
C GLN A 163 -8.96 -5.25 -6.05
N LYS A 164 -7.74 -4.68 -6.04
CA LYS A 164 -7.42 -3.43 -5.35
C LYS A 164 -7.59 -2.18 -6.23
N LEU A 165 -7.90 -2.36 -7.52
CA LEU A 165 -8.11 -1.24 -8.43
C LEU A 165 -9.61 -0.92 -8.54
N TYR A 166 -9.95 0.34 -8.27
CA TYR A 166 -11.29 0.89 -8.48
C TYR A 166 -11.59 1.10 -9.96
N LEU A 167 -10.60 1.54 -10.73
CA LEU A 167 -10.73 1.84 -12.15
C LEU A 167 -9.52 1.32 -12.91
N ILE A 168 -9.78 0.69 -14.05
CA ILE A 168 -8.72 0.33 -15.00
C ILE A 168 -8.96 1.09 -16.31
N ILE A 169 -7.95 1.84 -16.75
CA ILE A 169 -7.92 2.54 -18.02
C ILE A 169 -6.98 1.76 -18.93
N ALA A 170 -7.48 1.19 -20.01
CA ALA A 170 -6.69 0.38 -20.92
C ALA A 170 -6.80 0.86 -22.37
N SER A 171 -5.72 0.71 -23.14
CA SER A 171 -5.77 0.81 -24.58
C SER A 171 -6.31 -0.49 -25.20
N SER A 172 -6.69 -0.43 -26.48
CA SER A 172 -7.21 -1.61 -27.21
C SER A 172 -6.25 -2.80 -27.19
N ASP A 173 -4.95 -2.57 -27.06
CA ASP A 173 -3.93 -3.62 -27.06
C ASP A 173 -3.92 -4.48 -25.81
N TYR A 174 -4.48 -3.96 -24.70
CA TYR A 174 -4.53 -4.66 -23.40
C TYR A 174 -5.87 -5.34 -23.10
N ILE A 175 -6.81 -5.30 -24.04
CA ILE A 175 -8.09 -6.03 -23.94
C ILE A 175 -7.84 -7.55 -23.99
N TYR A 176 -6.80 -7.96 -24.72
CA TYR A 176 -6.41 -9.35 -24.85
C TYR A 176 -5.48 -9.81 -23.72
N GLY A 177 -5.71 -11.03 -23.22
CA GLY A 177 -4.78 -11.68 -22.28
C GLY A 177 -4.93 -11.31 -20.81
N THR A 178 -5.91 -10.47 -20.43
CA THR A 178 -6.23 -10.21 -19.03
C THR A 178 -7.48 -10.96 -18.60
N ASN A 179 -7.48 -11.59 -17.45
CA ASN A 179 -8.59 -12.41 -16.96
C ASN A 179 -9.30 -11.74 -15.76
N TYR A 180 -9.34 -10.40 -15.77
CA TYR A 180 -9.97 -9.63 -14.69
C TYR A 180 -11.48 -9.53 -14.93
N GLN A 181 -12.26 -9.70 -13.88
CA GLN A 181 -13.69 -9.47 -13.90
C GLN A 181 -13.99 -8.04 -13.48
N PHE A 182 -14.83 -7.36 -14.21
CA PHE A 182 -15.25 -5.99 -13.96
C PHE A 182 -16.76 -5.92 -13.76
N CYS A 183 -17.22 -5.03 -12.90
CA CYS A 183 -18.65 -4.77 -12.74
C CYS A 183 -19.21 -3.90 -13.85
N HIS A 184 -18.41 -3.02 -14.44
CA HIS A 184 -18.83 -2.08 -15.47
C HIS A 184 -17.72 -1.85 -16.49
N GLY A 185 -18.08 -1.83 -17.76
CA GLY A 185 -17.20 -1.49 -18.88
C GLY A 185 -17.66 -0.21 -19.57
N TYR A 186 -16.71 0.63 -19.95
CA TYR A 186 -16.95 1.83 -20.73
C TYR A 186 -15.99 1.90 -21.92
N LEU A 187 -16.53 2.02 -23.13
CA LEU A 187 -15.76 2.23 -24.35
C LEU A 187 -15.80 3.70 -24.75
N SER A 188 -14.64 4.35 -24.80
CA SER A 188 -14.53 5.73 -25.27
C SER A 188 -14.68 5.80 -26.79
N LYS A 189 -15.31 6.87 -27.28
CA LYS A 189 -15.39 7.18 -28.71
C LYS A 189 -14.05 7.46 -29.38
N ASP A 190 -13.02 7.75 -28.57
CA ASP A 190 -11.66 8.07 -29.03
C ASP A 190 -10.81 6.81 -29.31
N LEU A 191 -11.36 5.62 -29.13
CA LEU A 191 -10.69 4.35 -29.42
C LEU A 191 -10.65 4.14 -30.94
N ASN A 192 -9.52 4.47 -31.54
CA ASN A 192 -9.25 4.16 -32.93
C ASN A 192 -9.00 2.64 -33.10
N ASN A 193 -9.40 2.08 -34.23
CA ASN A 193 -9.20 0.67 -34.61
C ASN A 193 -9.90 -0.37 -33.68
N MET A 194 -11.01 0.02 -33.09
CA MET A 194 -11.83 -0.89 -32.30
C MET A 194 -12.74 -1.67 -33.23
N THR A 195 -12.41 -2.95 -33.48
CA THR A 195 -13.26 -3.86 -34.25
C THR A 195 -14.42 -4.36 -33.39
N GLN A 196 -15.50 -4.84 -34.03
CA GLN A 196 -16.62 -5.42 -33.32
C GLN A 196 -16.21 -6.61 -32.44
N GLU A 197 -15.27 -7.44 -32.90
CA GLU A 197 -14.71 -8.56 -32.13
C GLU A 197 -14.00 -8.10 -30.87
N LYS A 198 -13.19 -7.04 -30.96
CA LYS A 198 -12.52 -6.43 -29.80
C LYS A 198 -13.53 -5.87 -28.80
N MET A 199 -14.63 -5.27 -29.28
CA MET A 199 -15.71 -4.81 -28.41
C MET A 199 -16.36 -5.95 -27.65
N ILE A 200 -16.72 -7.02 -28.35
CA ILE A 200 -17.33 -8.21 -27.73
C ILE A 200 -16.41 -8.82 -26.69
N GLN A 201 -15.11 -8.93 -27.00
CA GLN A 201 -14.13 -9.45 -26.04
C GLN A 201 -13.91 -8.54 -24.83
N ALA A 202 -13.96 -7.21 -25.02
CA ALA A 202 -13.87 -6.26 -23.94
C ALA A 202 -15.06 -6.38 -22.98
N PHE A 203 -16.28 -6.45 -23.53
CA PHE A 203 -17.50 -6.57 -22.73
C PHE A 203 -17.77 -7.99 -22.21
N GLY A 204 -17.21 -9.02 -22.81
CA GLY A 204 -17.32 -10.39 -22.31
C GLY A 204 -16.61 -10.62 -20.97
N ARG A 205 -16.04 -9.57 -20.38
CA ARG A 205 -15.34 -9.56 -19.08
C ARG A 205 -16.01 -8.66 -18.02
N VAL A 206 -17.15 -8.11 -18.35
CA VAL A 206 -17.95 -7.23 -17.49
C VAL A 206 -19.15 -7.99 -16.92
#